data_828674f07552aa248a094a40ca0b16c2
#
_entry.id   828674f07552aa248a094a40ca0b16c2
#
_cell.length_a   1.000
_cell.length_b   1.000
_cell.length_c   1.000
_cell.angle_alpha   90.00
_cell.angle_beta   90.00
_cell.angle_gamma   90.00
#
_symmetry.space_group_name_H-M   'P 1'
#
loop_
_entity.id
_entity.type
_entity.pdbx_description
1 polymer ?
#
loop_
_entity_poly.entity_id
_entity_poly.type
_entity_poly.pdbx_seq_one_letter_code
_entity_poly.pdbx_strand_id
1 'polypeptide(L)'
;MGQRTAAGLFEHLETDRLNLGHLKVILLSGMGFFTDAYDLFNIGVMMLILTPLWGLTDLQKGLLASAALWATIAGQLLFGRLLDILGRKKIYGIEAALLGAGALASAFAVNFTTLLITRVIMGLGIGGDYPASSTIASEYAPTRNRGRMVALVFSMQGVGIATAVVVGLLSVAYLPPDLAWRVVAAVGAIPPLFVIYYRRRIPETPRYSLLVKGDKSEAKSAFSLVAGSPAWDLPEARAERYGAADFLRTFWFTLIGTAIPWLLMDVALYGTGVFSNDITVTMIPGKSLVAQVLRSGVPLLIGVPGYFIAAYLVDKAGRKSLQTIGFSVMTFIYVVLALSYTGFVGNLGDVYKYLLFGLSFTFINLGPNTTTFIIPAEVYPVRYRSTGHGISAAAGKVGAALSTMFLPLLQTRLGVGSLFALLALVSIGGALITVVFTPEAKGLTLEEASRERLVVKSPQPLPVMS
;
A
#
# COMPACT_ATOMS: atom_id res chain seq x y z
N MET A 1 39.36 -6.73 17.97
CA MET A 1 39.14 -6.89 16.50
C MET A 1 37.76 -6.34 16.21
N GLY A 2 37.72 -5.14 15.61
CA GLY A 2 36.48 -4.35 15.53
C GLY A 2 35.44 -4.99 14.63
N GLN A 3 34.27 -5.24 15.18
CA GLN A 3 33.03 -5.31 14.40
C GLN A 3 32.91 -3.96 13.65
N ARG A 4 33.28 -3.91 12.37
CA ARG A 4 32.75 -2.86 11.49
C ARG A 4 31.25 -3.10 11.51
N THR A 5 30.54 -2.23 12.19
CA THR A 5 29.11 -2.27 12.30
C THR A 5 28.50 -2.30 10.88
N ALA A 6 27.42 -3.03 10.70
CA ALA A 6 26.66 -3.11 9.43
C ALA A 6 26.39 -1.74 8.79
N ALA A 7 26.35 -0.67 9.60
CA ALA A 7 26.18 0.72 9.18
C ALA A 7 27.20 1.21 8.14
N GLY A 8 28.49 0.82 8.21
CA GLY A 8 29.51 1.27 7.25
C GLY A 8 29.41 0.59 5.87
N LEU A 9 28.66 -0.51 5.74
CA LEU A 9 28.62 -1.29 4.49
C LEU A 9 27.84 -0.57 3.37
N PHE A 10 26.81 0.18 3.74
CA PHE A 10 25.92 0.91 2.85
C PHE A 10 26.01 2.43 3.01
N GLU A 11 27.08 2.93 3.67
CA GLU A 11 27.31 4.36 3.90
C GLU A 11 27.21 5.21 2.63
N HIS A 12 27.54 4.63 1.48
CA HIS A 12 27.47 5.33 0.18
C HIS A 12 26.05 5.50 -0.38
N LEU A 13 25.06 4.79 0.18
CA LEU A 13 23.67 5.11 -0.08
C LEU A 13 23.18 6.31 0.73
N GLU A 14 23.95 6.73 1.73
CA GLU A 14 23.59 7.84 2.62
C GLU A 14 23.87 9.19 1.92
N THR A 15 22.96 9.54 1.01
CA THR A 15 22.96 10.85 0.33
C THR A 15 22.12 11.85 1.11
N ASP A 16 22.57 13.09 1.20
CA ASP A 16 21.85 14.15 1.94
C ASP A 16 20.49 14.49 1.32
N ARG A 17 20.35 14.29 0.00
CA ARG A 17 19.15 14.62 -0.77
C ARG A 17 18.78 13.49 -1.72
N LEU A 18 17.47 13.35 -1.93
CA LEU A 18 16.97 12.48 -3.00
C LEU A 18 17.35 13.09 -4.36
N ASN A 19 17.92 12.26 -5.24
CA ASN A 19 18.38 12.64 -6.58
C ASN A 19 17.47 12.02 -7.68
N LEU A 20 17.86 12.22 -8.96
CA LEU A 20 17.08 11.70 -10.10
C LEU A 20 16.96 10.17 -10.11
N GLY A 21 17.96 9.43 -9.62
CA GLY A 21 17.88 7.97 -9.47
C GLY A 21 16.79 7.57 -8.48
N HIS A 22 16.73 8.23 -7.33
CA HIS A 22 15.67 8.02 -6.35
C HIS A 22 14.30 8.40 -6.92
N LEU A 23 14.18 9.53 -7.63
CA LEU A 23 12.94 9.94 -8.28
C LEU A 23 12.46 8.90 -9.29
N LYS A 24 13.37 8.32 -10.07
CA LYS A 24 13.06 7.23 -11.01
C LYS A 24 12.49 6.01 -10.27
N VAL A 25 13.09 5.61 -9.15
CA VAL A 25 12.58 4.50 -8.32
C VAL A 25 11.20 4.86 -7.77
N ILE A 26 11.00 6.08 -7.23
CA ILE A 26 9.71 6.55 -6.71
C ILE A 26 8.62 6.46 -7.77
N LEU A 27 8.85 7.01 -8.96
CA LEU A 27 7.86 7.04 -10.03
C LEU A 27 7.52 5.63 -10.53
N LEU A 28 8.54 4.79 -10.80
CA LEU A 28 8.31 3.45 -11.35
C LEU A 28 7.63 2.51 -10.32
N SER A 29 7.98 2.63 -9.05
CA SER A 29 7.31 1.90 -7.98
C SER A 29 5.92 2.47 -7.68
N GLY A 30 5.77 3.79 -7.71
CA GLY A 30 4.51 4.47 -7.42
C GLY A 30 3.41 4.22 -8.45
N MET A 31 3.75 3.96 -9.73
CA MET A 31 2.74 3.72 -10.77
C MET A 31 1.87 2.48 -10.50
N GLY A 32 2.39 1.47 -9.84
CA GLY A 32 1.58 0.34 -9.40
C GLY A 32 0.55 0.76 -8.35
N PHE A 33 0.96 1.55 -7.36
CA PHE A 33 0.05 2.09 -6.34
C PHE A 33 -0.97 3.08 -6.89
N PHE A 34 -0.58 3.85 -7.92
CA PHE A 34 -1.54 4.65 -8.68
C PHE A 34 -2.66 3.77 -9.23
N THR A 35 -2.29 2.68 -9.91
CA THR A 35 -3.26 1.79 -10.55
C THR A 35 -4.08 1.01 -9.55
N ASP A 36 -3.46 0.53 -8.48
CA ASP A 36 -4.15 -0.17 -7.38
C ASP A 36 -5.28 0.70 -6.81
N ALA A 37 -4.97 1.92 -6.40
CA ALA A 37 -5.95 2.83 -5.84
C ALA A 37 -6.97 3.33 -6.87
N TYR A 38 -6.53 3.56 -8.10
CA TYR A 38 -7.42 3.89 -9.22
C TYR A 38 -8.49 2.81 -9.40
N ASP A 39 -8.07 1.55 -9.47
CA ASP A 39 -8.98 0.46 -9.77
C ASP A 39 -9.88 0.08 -8.60
N LEU A 40 -9.31 -0.08 -7.42
CA LEU A 40 -10.08 -0.41 -6.20
C LEU A 40 -11.18 0.63 -5.93
N PHE A 41 -10.96 1.85 -6.39
CA PHE A 41 -11.93 2.92 -6.27
C PHE A 41 -12.98 2.89 -7.37
N ASN A 42 -12.54 2.68 -8.61
CA ASN A 42 -13.42 2.66 -9.75
C ASN A 42 -14.41 1.49 -9.76
N ILE A 43 -14.14 0.41 -9.03
CA ILE A 43 -15.13 -0.65 -8.88
C ILE A 43 -16.44 -0.11 -8.25
N GLY A 44 -16.36 0.87 -7.34
CA GLY A 44 -17.54 1.55 -6.80
C GLY A 44 -18.34 2.25 -7.90
N VAL A 45 -17.67 3.00 -8.77
CA VAL A 45 -18.30 3.69 -9.91
C VAL A 45 -18.87 2.66 -10.91
N MET A 46 -18.10 1.62 -11.22
CA MET A 46 -18.58 0.54 -12.11
C MET A 46 -19.83 -0.13 -11.54
N MET A 47 -19.91 -0.40 -10.24
CA MET A 47 -21.09 -0.99 -9.61
C MET A 47 -22.33 -0.10 -9.71
N LEU A 48 -22.19 1.23 -9.62
CA LEU A 48 -23.30 2.16 -9.84
C LEU A 48 -23.91 2.01 -11.25
N ILE A 49 -23.07 1.69 -12.25
CA ILE A 49 -23.49 1.49 -13.63
C ILE A 49 -23.97 0.06 -13.88
N LEU A 50 -23.19 -0.94 -13.44
CA LEU A 50 -23.43 -2.34 -13.77
C LEU A 50 -24.62 -2.94 -13.00
N THR A 51 -24.92 -2.41 -11.79
CA THR A 51 -26.06 -2.91 -11.00
C THR A 51 -27.37 -2.81 -11.76
N PRO A 52 -27.81 -1.66 -12.31
CA PRO A 52 -29.01 -1.59 -13.13
C PRO A 52 -28.84 -2.25 -14.51
N LEU A 53 -27.63 -2.23 -15.10
CA LEU A 53 -27.38 -2.74 -16.44
C LEU A 53 -27.42 -4.29 -16.50
N TRP A 54 -26.86 -4.95 -15.51
CA TRP A 54 -26.76 -6.43 -15.44
C TRP A 54 -27.70 -7.04 -14.41
N GLY A 55 -28.49 -6.25 -13.68
CA GLY A 55 -29.38 -6.73 -12.62
C GLY A 55 -28.64 -7.42 -11.48
N LEU A 56 -27.50 -6.84 -11.03
CA LEU A 56 -26.65 -7.47 -10.03
C LEU A 56 -27.35 -7.57 -8.66
N THR A 57 -27.34 -8.77 -8.09
CA THR A 57 -27.76 -9.00 -6.70
C THR A 57 -26.74 -8.45 -5.71
N ASP A 58 -27.14 -8.26 -4.44
CA ASP A 58 -26.22 -7.75 -3.40
C ASP A 58 -25.03 -8.68 -3.18
N LEU A 59 -25.23 -9.98 -3.29
CA LEU A 59 -24.14 -10.96 -3.25
C LEU A 59 -23.16 -10.77 -4.40
N GLN A 60 -23.65 -10.55 -5.62
CA GLN A 60 -22.79 -10.33 -6.80
C GLN A 60 -22.02 -9.01 -6.68
N LYS A 61 -22.63 -7.95 -6.15
CA LYS A 61 -21.94 -6.70 -5.84
C LYS A 61 -20.79 -6.91 -4.85
N GLY A 62 -21.05 -7.61 -3.75
CA GLY A 62 -20.03 -7.95 -2.75
C GLY A 62 -18.89 -8.79 -3.33
N LEU A 63 -19.21 -9.78 -4.16
CA LEU A 63 -18.22 -10.62 -4.84
C LEU A 63 -17.34 -9.81 -5.80
N LEU A 64 -17.92 -8.95 -6.65
CA LEU A 64 -17.15 -8.09 -7.55
C LEU A 64 -16.26 -7.10 -6.80
N ALA A 65 -16.77 -6.49 -5.72
CA ALA A 65 -16.03 -5.55 -4.90
C ALA A 65 -14.82 -6.21 -4.20
N SER A 66 -15.00 -7.46 -3.73
CA SER A 66 -13.98 -8.16 -2.94
C SER A 66 -13.07 -9.09 -3.75
N ALA A 67 -13.41 -9.45 -4.99
CA ALA A 67 -12.68 -10.45 -5.78
C ALA A 67 -11.20 -10.13 -5.97
N ALA A 68 -10.89 -8.88 -6.34
CA ALA A 68 -9.50 -8.44 -6.49
C ALA A 68 -8.77 -8.46 -5.13
N LEU A 69 -9.44 -8.11 -4.03
CA LEU A 69 -8.86 -8.10 -2.68
C LEU A 69 -8.49 -9.51 -2.20
N TRP A 70 -9.37 -10.50 -2.41
CA TRP A 70 -9.06 -11.90 -2.10
C TRP A 70 -7.88 -12.43 -2.92
N ALA A 71 -7.83 -12.11 -4.21
CA ALA A 71 -6.71 -12.49 -5.07
C ALA A 71 -5.41 -11.76 -4.67
N THR A 72 -5.51 -10.52 -4.21
CA THR A 72 -4.36 -9.73 -3.71
C THR A 72 -3.70 -10.41 -2.52
N ILE A 73 -4.45 -11.04 -1.61
CA ILE A 73 -3.90 -11.82 -0.49
C ILE A 73 -2.97 -12.93 -1.02
N ALA A 74 -3.47 -13.71 -1.98
CA ALA A 74 -2.67 -14.78 -2.58
C ALA A 74 -1.42 -14.23 -3.29
N GLY A 75 -1.57 -13.12 -4.03
CA GLY A 75 -0.46 -12.43 -4.68
C GLY A 75 0.60 -11.95 -3.69
N GLN A 76 0.21 -11.31 -2.59
CA GLN A 76 1.13 -10.79 -1.57
C GLN A 76 1.97 -11.89 -0.91
N LEU A 77 1.34 -13.01 -0.56
CA LEU A 77 2.04 -14.15 0.03
C LEU A 77 2.98 -14.83 -0.97
N LEU A 78 2.51 -15.07 -2.19
CA LEU A 78 3.27 -15.72 -3.24
C LEU A 78 4.47 -14.87 -3.69
N PHE A 79 4.20 -13.65 -4.15
CA PHE A 79 5.25 -12.76 -4.67
C PHE A 79 6.18 -12.27 -3.57
N GLY A 80 5.70 -12.03 -2.34
CA GLY A 80 6.55 -11.68 -1.21
C GLY A 80 7.64 -12.73 -1.00
N ARG A 81 7.30 -14.02 -1.06
CA ARG A 81 8.27 -15.10 -0.93
C ARG A 81 9.16 -15.24 -2.17
N LEU A 82 8.59 -15.14 -3.37
CA LEU A 82 9.36 -15.23 -4.62
C LEU A 82 10.40 -14.13 -4.76
N LEU A 83 10.10 -12.90 -4.34
CA LEU A 83 11.04 -11.78 -4.33
C LEU A 83 12.28 -12.06 -3.46
N ASP A 84 12.10 -12.71 -2.31
CA ASP A 84 13.21 -13.02 -1.41
C ASP A 84 14.04 -14.22 -1.88
N ILE A 85 13.47 -15.15 -2.67
CA ILE A 85 14.16 -16.32 -3.20
C ILE A 85 14.84 -16.02 -4.55
N LEU A 86 14.10 -15.42 -5.48
CA LEU A 86 14.54 -15.25 -6.87
C LEU A 86 15.23 -13.91 -7.14
N GLY A 87 15.02 -12.93 -6.24
CA GLY A 87 15.48 -11.56 -6.40
C GLY A 87 14.37 -10.62 -6.85
N ARG A 88 14.53 -9.33 -6.47
CA ARG A 88 13.54 -8.29 -6.74
C ARG A 88 13.41 -8.04 -8.23
N LYS A 89 14.54 -7.90 -8.94
CA LYS A 89 14.60 -7.64 -10.38
C LYS A 89 13.87 -8.68 -11.23
N LYS A 90 13.97 -9.96 -10.89
CA LYS A 90 13.36 -11.04 -11.69
C LYS A 90 11.84 -10.98 -11.67
N ILE A 91 11.27 -10.62 -10.56
CA ILE A 91 9.82 -10.55 -10.34
C ILE A 91 9.27 -9.20 -10.79
N TYR A 92 10.07 -8.10 -10.63
CA TYR A 92 9.63 -6.74 -10.88
C TYR A 92 9.24 -6.51 -12.34
N GLY A 93 7.96 -6.26 -12.55
CA GLY A 93 7.32 -6.11 -13.85
C GLY A 93 6.42 -7.30 -14.25
N ILE A 94 6.54 -8.48 -13.61
CA ILE A 94 5.59 -9.58 -13.82
C ILE A 94 4.24 -9.23 -13.17
N GLU A 95 4.30 -8.70 -11.94
CA GLU A 95 3.13 -8.22 -11.21
C GLU A 95 2.43 -7.08 -11.97
N ALA A 96 3.20 -6.14 -12.55
CA ALA A 96 2.64 -5.05 -13.36
C ALA A 96 1.97 -5.58 -14.65
N ALA A 97 2.53 -6.63 -15.25
CA ALA A 97 1.92 -7.27 -16.42
C ALA A 97 0.58 -7.94 -16.07
N LEU A 98 0.51 -8.65 -14.94
CA LEU A 98 -0.74 -9.25 -14.46
C LEU A 98 -1.79 -8.17 -14.15
N LEU A 99 -1.37 -7.10 -13.46
CA LEU A 99 -2.22 -5.97 -13.12
C LEU A 99 -2.78 -5.30 -14.37
N GLY A 100 -1.92 -4.92 -15.31
CA GLY A 100 -2.32 -4.25 -16.55
C GLY A 100 -3.15 -5.13 -17.47
N ALA A 101 -2.80 -6.41 -17.61
CA ALA A 101 -3.57 -7.35 -18.41
C ALA A 101 -4.96 -7.60 -17.81
N GLY A 102 -5.06 -7.75 -16.48
CA GLY A 102 -6.34 -7.92 -15.79
C GLY A 102 -7.24 -6.68 -15.91
N ALA A 103 -6.67 -5.48 -15.74
CA ALA A 103 -7.39 -4.22 -15.91
C ALA A 103 -7.90 -4.05 -17.35
N LEU A 104 -7.04 -4.28 -18.34
CA LEU A 104 -7.41 -4.20 -19.75
C LEU A 104 -8.50 -5.24 -20.11
N ALA A 105 -8.31 -6.49 -19.69
CA ALA A 105 -9.30 -7.54 -19.94
C ALA A 105 -10.65 -7.24 -19.27
N SER A 106 -10.67 -6.53 -18.12
CA SER A 106 -11.90 -6.11 -17.46
C SER A 106 -12.76 -5.22 -18.36
N ALA A 107 -12.15 -4.35 -19.19
CA ALA A 107 -12.87 -3.49 -20.11
C ALA A 107 -13.62 -4.24 -21.22
N PHE A 108 -13.21 -5.47 -21.52
CA PHE A 108 -13.81 -6.35 -22.53
C PHE A 108 -14.74 -7.41 -21.91
N ALA A 109 -14.99 -7.38 -20.62
CA ALA A 109 -15.89 -8.32 -19.97
C ALA A 109 -17.31 -8.18 -20.54
N VAL A 110 -17.95 -9.33 -20.80
CA VAL A 110 -19.28 -9.40 -21.41
C VAL A 110 -20.37 -9.80 -20.43
N ASN A 111 -19.96 -10.28 -19.24
CA ASN A 111 -20.87 -10.69 -18.18
C ASN A 111 -20.18 -10.68 -16.81
N PHE A 112 -20.95 -10.91 -15.75
CA PHE A 112 -20.48 -10.99 -14.38
C PHE A 112 -19.26 -11.92 -14.19
N THR A 113 -19.32 -13.14 -14.74
CA THR A 113 -18.27 -14.16 -14.54
C THR A 113 -16.96 -13.76 -15.19
N THR A 114 -17.00 -13.24 -16.42
CA THR A 114 -15.78 -12.76 -17.09
C THR A 114 -15.16 -11.56 -16.37
N LEU A 115 -15.97 -10.63 -15.89
CA LEU A 115 -15.48 -9.51 -15.09
C LEU A 115 -14.86 -10.01 -13.77
N LEU A 116 -15.49 -10.95 -13.09
CA LEU A 116 -14.98 -11.55 -11.84
C LEU A 116 -13.60 -12.20 -12.06
N ILE A 117 -13.43 -12.97 -13.13
CA ILE A 117 -12.14 -13.63 -13.46
C ILE A 117 -11.05 -12.60 -13.73
N THR A 118 -11.35 -11.57 -14.50
CA THR A 118 -10.36 -10.53 -14.81
C THR A 118 -9.93 -9.74 -13.57
N ARG A 119 -10.84 -9.50 -12.62
CA ARG A 119 -10.53 -8.91 -11.34
C ARG A 119 -9.64 -9.80 -10.46
N VAL A 120 -9.82 -11.13 -10.52
CA VAL A 120 -8.91 -12.06 -9.82
C VAL A 120 -7.49 -11.98 -10.41
N ILE A 121 -7.35 -11.98 -11.73
CA ILE A 121 -6.04 -11.84 -12.39
C ILE A 121 -5.36 -10.53 -11.99
N MET A 122 -6.10 -9.43 -12.05
CA MET A 122 -5.63 -8.11 -11.66
C MET A 122 -5.21 -8.07 -10.19
N GLY A 123 -6.01 -8.65 -9.29
CA GLY A 123 -5.72 -8.72 -7.86
C GLY A 123 -4.42 -9.46 -7.54
N LEU A 124 -4.11 -10.54 -8.27
CA LEU A 124 -2.80 -11.22 -8.14
C LEU A 124 -1.64 -10.27 -8.46
N GLY A 125 -1.78 -9.45 -9.50
CA GLY A 125 -0.79 -8.44 -9.88
C GLY A 125 -0.64 -7.35 -8.80
N ILE A 126 -1.74 -6.79 -8.31
CA ILE A 126 -1.75 -5.84 -7.18
C ILE A 126 -0.99 -6.44 -5.99
N GLY A 127 -1.29 -7.70 -5.65
CA GLY A 127 -0.64 -8.38 -4.53
C GLY A 127 0.87 -8.47 -4.66
N GLY A 128 1.38 -8.70 -5.87
CA GLY A 128 2.82 -8.75 -6.13
C GLY A 128 3.52 -7.40 -6.00
N ASP A 129 2.84 -6.32 -6.37
CA ASP A 129 3.44 -4.98 -6.38
C ASP A 129 3.71 -4.44 -4.96
N TYR A 130 2.88 -4.77 -3.97
CA TYR A 130 3.06 -4.30 -2.59
C TYR A 130 4.43 -4.65 -2.00
N PRO A 131 4.83 -5.92 -1.89
CA PRO A 131 6.14 -6.27 -1.36
C PRO A 131 7.29 -5.92 -2.33
N ALA A 132 7.07 -5.91 -3.66
CA ALA A 132 8.10 -5.57 -4.64
C ALA A 132 8.51 -4.10 -4.54
N SER A 133 7.55 -3.20 -4.72
CA SER A 133 7.80 -1.76 -4.78
C SER A 133 8.24 -1.18 -3.45
N SER A 134 7.68 -1.66 -2.31
CA SER A 134 8.11 -1.23 -0.98
C SER A 134 9.55 -1.63 -0.67
N THR A 135 9.90 -2.89 -0.95
CA THR A 135 11.24 -3.41 -0.70
C THR A 135 12.28 -2.72 -1.59
N ILE A 136 12.00 -2.56 -2.89
CA ILE A 136 12.89 -1.85 -3.81
C ILE A 136 13.08 -0.40 -3.35
N ALA A 137 12.02 0.31 -3.03
CA ALA A 137 12.11 1.69 -2.57
C ALA A 137 12.91 1.82 -1.27
N SER A 138 12.69 0.95 -0.29
CA SER A 138 13.40 0.99 0.99
C SER A 138 14.88 0.62 0.85
N GLU A 139 15.23 -0.34 -0.01
CA GLU A 139 16.61 -0.81 -0.20
C GLU A 139 17.49 0.15 -1.01
N TYR A 140 16.89 1.02 -1.83
CA TYR A 140 17.58 2.10 -2.53
C TYR A 140 17.63 3.42 -1.73
N ALA A 141 16.79 3.57 -0.71
CA ALA A 141 16.65 4.82 0.02
C ALA A 141 17.79 5.07 1.02
N PRO A 142 18.26 6.33 1.14
CA PRO A 142 19.15 6.76 2.22
C PRO A 142 18.38 6.75 3.55
N THR A 143 19.04 6.40 4.65
CA THR A 143 18.45 6.25 5.98
C THR A 143 17.66 7.50 6.41
N ARG A 144 18.24 8.69 6.21
CA ARG A 144 17.65 9.98 6.60
C ARG A 144 16.30 10.28 5.92
N ASN A 145 16.13 9.86 4.65
CA ASN A 145 14.97 10.16 3.82
C ASN A 145 14.18 8.90 3.41
N ARG A 146 14.44 7.74 4.05
CA ARG A 146 13.86 6.46 3.66
C ARG A 146 12.34 6.45 3.81
N GLY A 147 11.84 6.88 4.94
CA GLY A 147 10.40 6.96 5.17
C GLY A 147 9.73 7.87 4.15
N ARG A 148 10.31 9.03 3.87
CA ARG A 148 9.82 9.96 2.84
C ARG A 148 9.81 9.32 1.45
N MET A 149 10.87 8.62 1.06
CA MET A 149 10.95 7.98 -0.25
C MET A 149 9.88 6.90 -0.41
N VAL A 150 9.72 6.03 0.57
CA VAL A 150 8.69 4.96 0.56
C VAL A 150 7.29 5.57 0.65
N ALA A 151 7.09 6.62 1.46
CA ALA A 151 5.83 7.36 1.52
C ALA A 151 5.46 8.01 0.17
N LEU A 152 6.42 8.58 -0.55
CA LEU A 152 6.18 9.17 -1.87
C LEU A 152 5.77 8.11 -2.91
N VAL A 153 6.37 6.91 -2.86
CA VAL A 153 5.90 5.77 -3.66
C VAL A 153 4.43 5.48 -3.36
N PHE A 154 4.08 5.40 -2.10
CA PHE A 154 2.71 5.10 -1.68
C PHE A 154 1.73 6.26 -1.92
N SER A 155 2.19 7.52 -1.89
CA SER A 155 1.38 8.71 -2.18
C SER A 155 0.79 8.72 -3.59
N MET A 156 1.33 7.92 -4.51
CA MET A 156 0.75 7.75 -5.85
C MET A 156 -0.65 7.11 -5.79
N GLN A 157 -1.03 6.45 -4.68
CA GLN A 157 -2.43 6.06 -4.43
C GLN A 157 -3.35 7.29 -4.40
N GLY A 158 -2.95 8.38 -3.75
CA GLY A 158 -3.73 9.62 -3.72
C GLY A 158 -3.96 10.20 -5.12
N VAL A 159 -2.92 10.16 -5.99
CA VAL A 159 -3.04 10.58 -7.39
C VAL A 159 -3.97 9.62 -8.16
N GLY A 160 -3.88 8.31 -7.90
CA GLY A 160 -4.74 7.29 -8.48
C GLY A 160 -6.22 7.52 -8.12
N ILE A 161 -6.51 7.76 -6.83
CA ILE A 161 -7.87 8.10 -6.35
C ILE A 161 -8.40 9.36 -7.05
N ALA A 162 -7.61 10.43 -7.08
CA ALA A 162 -8.03 11.68 -7.73
C ALA A 162 -8.33 11.46 -9.21
N THR A 163 -7.49 10.70 -9.91
CA THR A 163 -7.71 10.34 -11.32
C THR A 163 -8.95 9.46 -11.48
N ALA A 164 -9.20 8.51 -10.57
CA ALA A 164 -10.39 7.66 -10.60
C ALA A 164 -11.69 8.47 -10.49
N VAL A 165 -11.73 9.44 -9.58
CA VAL A 165 -12.89 10.33 -9.42
C VAL A 165 -13.13 11.15 -10.68
N VAL A 166 -12.06 11.73 -11.27
CA VAL A 166 -12.16 12.53 -12.49
C VAL A 166 -12.60 11.67 -13.68
N VAL A 167 -11.95 10.53 -13.90
CA VAL A 167 -12.30 9.63 -15.02
C VAL A 167 -13.71 9.07 -14.85
N GLY A 168 -14.07 8.64 -13.63
CA GLY A 168 -15.43 8.18 -13.32
C GLY A 168 -16.47 9.26 -13.62
N LEU A 169 -16.24 10.50 -13.16
CA LEU A 169 -17.14 11.62 -13.37
C LEU A 169 -17.31 11.95 -14.87
N LEU A 170 -16.21 12.09 -15.61
CA LEU A 170 -16.25 12.39 -17.05
C LEU A 170 -16.93 11.24 -17.82
N SER A 171 -16.66 9.99 -17.45
CA SER A 171 -17.27 8.83 -18.10
C SER A 171 -18.79 8.82 -17.94
N VAL A 172 -19.30 9.02 -16.71
CA VAL A 172 -20.75 9.01 -16.48
C VAL A 172 -21.45 10.26 -17.00
N ALA A 173 -20.74 11.38 -17.19
CA ALA A 173 -21.29 12.61 -17.71
C ALA A 173 -21.43 12.63 -19.25
N TYR A 174 -20.49 11.99 -19.95
CA TYR A 174 -20.39 12.15 -21.41
C TYR A 174 -20.55 10.85 -22.20
N LEU A 175 -20.49 9.67 -21.58
CA LEU A 175 -20.58 8.40 -22.27
C LEU A 175 -21.86 7.64 -21.90
N PRO A 176 -22.39 6.82 -22.83
CA PRO A 176 -23.48 5.92 -22.49
C PRO A 176 -23.03 4.88 -21.46
N PRO A 177 -23.94 4.38 -20.60
CA PRO A 177 -23.57 3.51 -19.45
C PRO A 177 -22.70 2.33 -19.83
N ASP A 178 -22.99 1.64 -20.94
CA ASP A 178 -22.21 0.47 -21.37
C ASP A 178 -20.76 0.81 -21.77
N LEU A 179 -20.52 1.98 -22.33
CA LEU A 179 -19.17 2.45 -22.67
C LEU A 179 -18.47 3.07 -21.45
N ALA A 180 -19.20 3.77 -20.58
CA ALA A 180 -18.64 4.49 -19.43
C ALA A 180 -17.84 3.57 -18.51
N TRP A 181 -18.41 2.44 -18.07
CA TRP A 181 -17.70 1.51 -17.18
C TRP A 181 -16.50 0.83 -17.86
N ARG A 182 -16.57 0.58 -19.19
CA ARG A 182 -15.45 0.01 -19.97
C ARG A 182 -14.27 0.97 -20.06
N VAL A 183 -14.54 2.26 -20.29
CA VAL A 183 -13.52 3.32 -20.32
C VAL A 183 -12.88 3.46 -18.94
N VAL A 184 -13.68 3.45 -17.88
CA VAL A 184 -13.20 3.47 -16.49
C VAL A 184 -12.25 2.29 -16.23
N ALA A 185 -12.59 1.09 -16.66
CA ALA A 185 -11.72 -0.08 -16.52
C ALA A 185 -10.45 0.01 -17.38
N ALA A 186 -10.56 0.43 -18.65
CA ALA A 186 -9.45 0.48 -19.62
C ALA A 186 -8.36 1.48 -19.22
N VAL A 187 -8.74 2.66 -18.71
CA VAL A 187 -7.78 3.70 -18.27
C VAL A 187 -6.87 3.17 -17.16
N GLY A 188 -7.37 2.31 -16.27
CA GLY A 188 -6.58 1.67 -15.23
C GLY A 188 -5.43 0.78 -15.74
N ALA A 189 -5.50 0.30 -17.00
CA ALA A 189 -4.44 -0.51 -17.59
C ALA A 189 -3.23 0.30 -18.08
N ILE A 190 -3.41 1.59 -18.34
CA ILE A 190 -2.37 2.43 -18.99
C ILE A 190 -1.09 2.52 -18.15
N PRO A 191 -1.12 2.91 -16.84
CA PRO A 191 0.10 3.08 -16.07
C PRO A 191 0.90 1.79 -15.88
N PRO A 192 0.32 0.63 -15.50
CA PRO A 192 1.09 -0.57 -15.28
C PRO A 192 1.70 -1.11 -16.59
N LEU A 193 0.98 -1.05 -17.72
CA LEU A 193 1.53 -1.48 -18.99
C LEU A 193 2.71 -0.60 -19.44
N PHE A 194 2.61 0.72 -19.21
CA PHE A 194 3.68 1.65 -19.53
C PHE A 194 4.95 1.40 -18.70
N VAL A 195 4.83 1.07 -17.41
CA VAL A 195 6.01 0.92 -16.54
C VAL A 195 6.70 -0.43 -16.64
N ILE A 196 6.10 -1.47 -17.23
CA ILE A 196 6.71 -2.81 -17.36
C ILE A 196 8.12 -2.72 -17.95
N TYR A 197 8.26 -2.02 -19.07
CA TYR A 197 9.55 -1.87 -19.76
C TYR A 197 10.61 -1.20 -18.87
N TYR A 198 10.25 -0.16 -18.14
CA TYR A 198 11.18 0.56 -17.28
C TYR A 198 11.49 -0.21 -16.00
N ARG A 199 10.53 -0.92 -15.42
CA ARG A 199 10.72 -1.78 -14.24
C ARG A 199 11.74 -2.89 -14.55
N ARG A 200 11.67 -3.51 -15.73
CA ARG A 200 12.61 -4.55 -16.17
C ARG A 200 14.05 -4.06 -16.33
N ARG A 201 14.28 -2.74 -16.43
CA ARG A 201 15.60 -2.11 -16.57
C ARG A 201 16.21 -1.65 -15.24
N ILE A 202 15.46 -1.65 -14.15
CA ILE A 202 16.03 -1.38 -12.83
C ILE A 202 16.98 -2.54 -12.47
N PRO A 203 18.24 -2.25 -12.05
CA PRO A 203 19.14 -3.30 -11.56
C PRO A 203 18.57 -3.92 -10.28
N GLU A 204 19.12 -5.08 -9.88
CA GLU A 204 18.80 -5.68 -8.58
C GLU A 204 19.20 -4.71 -7.46
N THR A 205 18.52 -4.82 -6.31
CA THR A 205 18.81 -3.91 -5.20
C THR A 205 20.20 -4.14 -4.62
N PRO A 206 20.88 -3.07 -4.12
CA PRO A 206 22.26 -3.18 -3.63
C PRO A 206 22.39 -4.20 -2.50
N ARG A 207 21.42 -4.19 -1.58
CA ARG A 207 21.40 -5.07 -0.40
C ARG A 207 21.22 -6.55 -0.78
N TYR A 208 20.30 -6.84 -1.68
CA TYR A 208 20.07 -8.22 -2.12
C TYR A 208 21.26 -8.75 -2.92
N SER A 209 21.81 -7.96 -3.84
CA SER A 209 22.98 -8.35 -4.64
C SER A 209 24.18 -8.65 -3.75
N LEU A 210 24.47 -7.79 -2.78
CA LEU A 210 25.63 -7.97 -1.90
C LEU A 210 25.41 -9.05 -0.83
N LEU A 211 24.31 -8.95 -0.07
CA LEU A 211 24.10 -9.76 1.14
C LEU A 211 23.50 -11.14 0.88
N VAL A 212 22.73 -11.30 -0.21
CA VAL A 212 22.04 -12.56 -0.52
C VAL A 212 22.73 -13.32 -1.63
N LYS A 213 23.01 -12.67 -2.77
CA LYS A 213 23.72 -13.28 -3.90
C LYS A 213 25.24 -13.33 -3.68
N GLY A 214 25.83 -12.31 -3.06
CA GLY A 214 27.28 -12.12 -2.95
C GLY A 214 27.90 -11.57 -4.25
N ASP A 215 27.08 -10.97 -5.13
CA ASP A 215 27.51 -10.41 -6.41
C ASP A 215 27.87 -8.93 -6.24
N LYS A 216 29.17 -8.67 -6.08
CA LYS A 216 29.72 -7.32 -5.94
C LYS A 216 29.55 -6.46 -7.19
N SER A 217 29.60 -7.07 -8.39
CA SER A 217 29.46 -6.35 -9.66
C SER A 217 28.04 -5.82 -9.83
N GLU A 218 27.03 -6.68 -9.58
CA GLU A 218 25.62 -6.28 -9.61
C GLU A 218 25.32 -5.24 -8.54
N ALA A 219 25.90 -5.39 -7.33
CA ALA A 219 25.76 -4.41 -6.26
C ALA A 219 26.35 -3.03 -6.66
N LYS A 220 27.54 -2.98 -7.29
CA LYS A 220 28.13 -1.73 -7.81
C LYS A 220 27.23 -1.07 -8.86
N SER A 221 26.65 -1.86 -9.78
CA SER A 221 25.69 -1.35 -10.76
C SER A 221 24.44 -0.76 -10.11
N ALA A 222 23.95 -1.37 -9.02
CA ALA A 222 22.81 -0.87 -8.27
C ALA A 222 23.14 0.44 -7.52
N PHE A 223 24.32 0.55 -6.90
CA PHE A 223 24.78 1.79 -6.28
C PHE A 223 24.85 2.95 -7.30
N SER A 224 25.32 2.67 -8.54
CA SER A 224 25.47 3.71 -9.55
C SER A 224 24.16 4.38 -9.96
N LEU A 225 23.01 3.74 -9.72
CA LEU A 225 21.69 4.31 -10.01
C LEU A 225 21.39 5.52 -9.12
N VAL A 226 21.81 5.48 -7.85
CA VAL A 226 21.41 6.46 -6.82
C VAL A 226 22.58 7.23 -6.18
N ALA A 227 23.78 6.65 -6.17
CA ALA A 227 24.93 7.21 -5.43
C ALA A 227 26.17 7.44 -6.31
N GLY A 228 26.10 7.15 -7.60
CA GLY A 228 27.30 7.09 -8.47
C GLY A 228 28.06 5.77 -8.31
N SER A 229 29.02 5.50 -9.22
CA SER A 229 29.82 4.28 -9.12
C SER A 229 30.79 4.35 -7.95
N PRO A 230 30.75 3.39 -7.00
CA PRO A 230 31.67 3.35 -5.90
C PRO A 230 33.10 3.13 -6.38
N ALA A 231 34.04 4.03 -5.96
CA ALA A 231 35.45 3.97 -6.32
C ALA A 231 36.22 2.89 -5.52
N TRP A 232 35.60 2.29 -4.50
CA TRP A 232 36.22 1.31 -3.61
C TRP A 232 35.71 -0.11 -3.86
N ASP A 233 36.46 -1.08 -3.36
CA ASP A 233 36.07 -2.48 -3.43
C ASP A 233 35.09 -2.83 -2.30
N LEU A 234 33.92 -3.38 -2.67
CA LEU A 234 32.92 -3.80 -1.70
C LEU A 234 33.44 -4.99 -0.88
N PRO A 235 33.31 -4.98 0.46
CA PRO A 235 33.71 -6.12 1.28
C PRO A 235 32.84 -7.34 0.99
N GLU A 236 33.38 -8.53 1.27
CA GLU A 236 32.56 -9.74 1.26
C GLU A 236 31.67 -9.75 2.52
N ALA A 237 30.38 -9.56 2.31
CA ALA A 237 29.39 -9.60 3.38
C ALA A 237 28.23 -10.48 2.96
N ARG A 238 27.67 -11.22 3.93
CA ARG A 238 26.48 -12.05 3.72
C ARG A 238 25.54 -11.94 4.89
N ALA A 239 24.24 -11.87 4.61
CA ALA A 239 23.21 -12.02 5.62
C ALA A 239 23.13 -13.45 6.13
N GLU A 240 22.98 -13.62 7.44
CA GLU A 240 22.80 -14.92 8.05
C GLU A 240 21.60 -15.66 7.45
N ARG A 241 21.71 -16.97 7.30
CA ARG A 241 20.63 -17.82 6.80
C ARG A 241 19.89 -18.43 7.98
N TYR A 242 18.60 -18.30 7.99
CA TYR A 242 17.72 -19.01 8.93
C TYR A 242 16.46 -19.50 8.21
N GLY A 243 15.82 -20.51 8.78
CA GLY A 243 14.63 -21.12 8.19
C GLY A 243 13.37 -20.27 8.37
N ALA A 244 12.30 -20.64 7.68
CA ALA A 244 11.01 -19.95 7.79
C ALA A 244 10.43 -20.04 9.20
N ALA A 245 10.61 -21.18 9.89
CA ALA A 245 10.18 -21.38 11.27
C ALA A 245 10.93 -20.44 12.23
N ASP A 246 12.25 -20.28 12.04
CA ASP A 246 13.07 -19.38 12.85
C ASP A 246 12.70 -17.93 12.62
N PHE A 247 12.39 -17.55 11.36
CA PHE A 247 11.87 -16.23 11.05
C PHE A 247 10.57 -15.95 11.81
N LEU A 248 9.57 -16.83 11.70
CA LEU A 248 8.30 -16.66 12.38
C LEU A 248 8.48 -16.60 13.91
N ARG A 249 9.32 -17.47 14.47
CA ARG A 249 9.60 -17.49 15.93
C ARG A 249 10.30 -16.21 16.41
N THR A 250 11.21 -15.65 15.60
CA THR A 250 11.98 -14.45 15.96
C THR A 250 11.16 -13.17 15.77
N PHE A 251 10.35 -13.09 14.72
CA PHE A 251 9.65 -11.87 14.33
C PHE A 251 8.15 -11.89 14.61
N TRP A 252 7.59 -12.88 15.35
CA TRP A 252 6.15 -12.98 15.62
C TRP A 252 5.57 -11.70 16.25
N PHE A 253 6.31 -11.08 17.18
CA PHE A 253 5.90 -9.85 17.85
C PHE A 253 5.85 -8.67 16.85
N THR A 254 6.86 -8.57 16.00
CA THR A 254 6.91 -7.57 14.92
C THR A 254 5.80 -7.82 13.89
N LEU A 255 5.51 -9.09 13.56
CA LEU A 255 4.40 -9.44 12.65
C LEU A 255 3.05 -9.01 13.20
N ILE A 256 2.77 -9.18 14.49
CA ILE A 256 1.55 -8.63 15.11
C ILE A 256 1.51 -7.11 14.92
N GLY A 257 2.61 -6.41 15.23
CA GLY A 257 2.71 -4.95 15.15
C GLY A 257 2.62 -4.37 13.74
N THR A 258 2.86 -5.16 12.70
CA THR A 258 2.75 -4.74 11.29
C THR A 258 1.47 -5.24 10.62
N ALA A 259 1.02 -6.43 10.94
CA ALA A 259 -0.13 -7.08 10.29
C ALA A 259 -1.47 -6.61 10.87
N ILE A 260 -1.62 -6.58 12.20
CA ILE A 260 -2.91 -6.26 12.81
C ILE A 260 -3.31 -4.79 12.63
N PRO A 261 -2.42 -3.78 12.83
CA PRO A 261 -2.79 -2.41 12.52
C PRO A 261 -3.18 -2.22 11.05
N TRP A 262 -2.51 -2.92 10.11
CA TRP A 262 -2.87 -2.87 8.69
C TRP A 262 -4.24 -3.48 8.44
N LEU A 263 -4.55 -4.63 9.03
CA LEU A 263 -5.88 -5.25 8.95
C LEU A 263 -6.96 -4.29 9.43
N LEU A 264 -6.78 -3.70 10.62
CA LEU A 264 -7.76 -2.79 11.22
C LEU A 264 -7.92 -1.50 10.41
N MET A 265 -6.83 -0.95 9.88
CA MET A 265 -6.86 0.21 8.99
C MET A 265 -7.62 -0.10 7.70
N ASP A 266 -7.34 -1.23 7.04
CA ASP A 266 -7.99 -1.61 5.79
C ASP A 266 -9.48 -1.90 5.99
N VAL A 267 -9.92 -2.39 7.16
CA VAL A 267 -11.35 -2.48 7.52
C VAL A 267 -12.01 -1.10 7.41
N ALA A 268 -11.39 -0.07 7.96
CA ALA A 268 -11.92 1.28 7.92
C ALA A 268 -11.85 1.89 6.51
N LEU A 269 -10.71 1.78 5.83
CA LEU A 269 -10.46 2.43 4.54
C LEU A 269 -11.31 1.83 3.41
N TYR A 270 -11.21 0.51 3.20
CA TYR A 270 -11.87 -0.14 2.05
C TYR A 270 -13.37 -0.30 2.26
N GLY A 271 -13.79 -0.62 3.47
CA GLY A 271 -15.21 -0.73 3.79
C GLY A 271 -15.97 0.58 3.54
N THR A 272 -15.41 1.69 3.99
CA THR A 272 -16.03 3.01 3.81
C THR A 272 -15.76 3.62 2.43
N GLY A 273 -14.59 3.37 1.85
CA GLY A 273 -14.18 3.95 0.58
C GLY A 273 -14.97 3.39 -0.61
N VAL A 274 -15.05 2.06 -0.74
CA VAL A 274 -15.77 1.39 -1.84
C VAL A 274 -17.27 1.69 -1.79
N PHE A 275 -17.86 1.72 -0.60
CA PHE A 275 -19.29 2.01 -0.38
C PHE A 275 -19.55 3.43 0.10
N SER A 276 -18.64 4.36 -0.20
CA SER A 276 -18.79 5.78 0.19
C SER A 276 -20.12 6.38 -0.29
N ASN A 277 -20.61 5.99 -1.47
CA ASN A 277 -21.93 6.42 -1.96
C ASN A 277 -23.07 6.01 -1.00
N ASP A 278 -23.08 4.77 -0.53
CA ASP A 278 -24.17 4.24 0.31
C ASP A 278 -24.16 4.87 1.71
N ILE A 279 -22.98 5.23 2.21
CA ILE A 279 -22.83 5.95 3.48
C ILE A 279 -23.27 7.41 3.33
N THR A 280 -22.84 8.07 2.26
CA THR A 280 -23.01 9.52 2.09
C THR A 280 -24.37 9.91 1.51
N VAL A 281 -25.16 8.96 1.00
CA VAL A 281 -26.53 9.23 0.49
C VAL A 281 -27.46 9.82 1.56
N THR A 282 -27.23 9.48 2.81
CA THR A 282 -27.99 10.02 3.94
C THR A 282 -27.58 11.46 4.32
N MET A 283 -26.39 11.88 3.88
CA MET A 283 -25.82 13.20 4.19
C MET A 283 -26.06 14.21 3.05
N ILE A 284 -25.80 13.77 1.81
CA ILE A 284 -25.91 14.62 0.60
C ILE A 284 -26.82 13.91 -0.40
N PRO A 285 -28.06 14.37 -0.59
CA PRO A 285 -29.00 13.75 -1.53
C PRO A 285 -28.59 14.02 -2.99
N GLY A 286 -28.95 13.09 -3.89
CA GLY A 286 -28.75 13.22 -5.33
C GLY A 286 -28.97 11.90 -6.05
N LYS A 287 -29.81 11.92 -7.12
CA LYS A 287 -30.22 10.68 -7.84
C LYS A 287 -29.44 10.44 -9.13
N SER A 288 -28.89 11.50 -9.77
CA SER A 288 -28.13 11.32 -11.01
C SER A 288 -26.81 10.57 -10.77
N LEU A 289 -26.33 9.82 -11.75
CA LEU A 289 -25.03 9.14 -11.67
C LEU A 289 -23.88 10.11 -11.35
N VAL A 290 -23.91 11.29 -11.95
CA VAL A 290 -22.94 12.37 -11.69
C VAL A 290 -22.96 12.76 -10.19
N ALA A 291 -24.15 12.98 -9.61
CA ALA A 291 -24.27 13.30 -8.18
C ALA A 291 -23.78 12.16 -7.28
N GLN A 292 -24.02 10.91 -7.65
CA GLN A 292 -23.56 9.74 -6.90
C GLN A 292 -22.04 9.61 -6.95
N VAL A 293 -21.40 9.80 -8.10
CA VAL A 293 -19.93 9.77 -8.24
C VAL A 293 -19.29 10.94 -7.49
N LEU A 294 -19.82 12.16 -7.59
CA LEU A 294 -19.33 13.29 -6.81
C LEU A 294 -19.44 13.06 -5.30
N ARG A 295 -20.61 12.64 -4.86
CA ARG A 295 -20.88 12.36 -3.45
C ARG A 295 -19.95 11.31 -2.86
N SER A 296 -19.64 10.24 -3.61
CA SER A 296 -18.71 9.20 -3.17
C SER A 296 -17.24 9.62 -3.30
N GLY A 297 -16.91 10.44 -4.30
CA GLY A 297 -15.53 10.82 -4.61
C GLY A 297 -14.97 11.94 -3.74
N VAL A 298 -15.78 12.95 -3.40
CA VAL A 298 -15.31 14.13 -2.65
C VAL A 298 -14.69 13.77 -1.29
N PRO A 299 -15.27 12.89 -0.44
CA PRO A 299 -14.63 12.51 0.83
C PRO A 299 -13.23 11.96 0.65
N LEU A 300 -13.00 11.24 -0.41
CA LEU A 300 -11.71 10.62 -0.70
C LEU A 300 -10.71 11.62 -1.25
N LEU A 301 -11.18 12.59 -2.05
CA LEU A 301 -10.36 13.73 -2.47
C LEU A 301 -9.91 14.56 -1.26
N ILE A 302 -10.75 14.74 -0.24
CA ILE A 302 -10.39 15.34 1.04
C ILE A 302 -9.25 14.52 1.71
N GLY A 303 -9.24 13.20 1.51
CA GLY A 303 -8.20 12.31 2.02
C GLY A 303 -6.83 12.43 1.34
N VAL A 304 -6.77 12.88 0.07
CA VAL A 304 -5.53 12.88 -0.74
C VAL A 304 -4.38 13.67 -0.09
N PRO A 305 -4.58 14.89 0.46
CA PRO A 305 -3.50 15.63 1.12
C PRO A 305 -2.79 14.84 2.24
N GLY A 306 -3.51 13.92 2.91
CA GLY A 306 -2.96 13.09 3.99
C GLY A 306 -1.71 12.31 3.59
N TYR A 307 -1.66 11.76 2.38
CA TYR A 307 -0.48 11.04 1.86
C TYR A 307 0.77 11.92 1.78
N PHE A 308 0.63 13.15 1.27
CA PHE A 308 1.76 14.07 1.09
C PHE A 308 2.22 14.66 2.42
N ILE A 309 1.27 14.92 3.34
CA ILE A 309 1.58 15.34 4.71
C ILE A 309 2.34 14.21 5.43
N ALA A 310 1.92 12.94 5.26
CA ALA A 310 2.66 11.80 5.79
C ALA A 310 4.09 11.74 5.24
N ALA A 311 4.28 11.89 3.91
CA ALA A 311 5.59 11.90 3.29
C ALA A 311 6.51 13.02 3.81
N TYR A 312 5.95 14.15 4.19
CA TYR A 312 6.70 15.26 4.79
C TYR A 312 7.06 15.01 6.27
N LEU A 313 6.18 14.37 7.02
CA LEU A 313 6.30 14.22 8.47
C LEU A 313 6.96 12.92 8.94
N VAL A 314 6.93 11.85 8.13
CA VAL A 314 7.27 10.49 8.57
C VAL A 314 8.71 10.32 9.09
N ASP A 315 9.68 11.01 8.48
CA ASP A 315 11.07 11.00 8.96
C ASP A 315 11.31 11.99 10.11
N LYS A 316 10.40 12.95 10.34
CA LYS A 316 10.47 13.93 11.42
C LYS A 316 9.77 13.44 12.70
N ALA A 317 8.53 12.96 12.56
CA ALA A 317 7.71 12.52 13.69
C ALA A 317 7.94 11.05 14.07
N GLY A 318 8.33 10.21 13.10
CA GLY A 318 8.43 8.76 13.24
C GLY A 318 7.17 8.04 12.76
N ARG A 319 7.35 6.75 12.42
CA ARG A 319 6.31 5.92 11.82
C ARG A 319 5.22 5.57 12.85
N LYS A 320 5.65 5.12 14.02
CA LYS A 320 4.77 4.73 15.14
C LYS A 320 3.95 5.90 15.64
N SER A 321 4.54 7.09 15.76
CA SER A 321 3.84 8.30 16.21
C SER A 321 2.75 8.71 15.24
N LEU A 322 3.04 8.76 13.92
CA LEU A 322 2.04 9.10 12.91
C LEU A 322 0.92 8.09 12.85
N GLN A 323 1.23 6.79 12.94
CA GLN A 323 0.24 5.73 12.97
C GLN A 323 -0.72 5.87 14.16
N THR A 324 -0.16 6.12 15.35
CA THR A 324 -0.95 6.31 16.57
C THR A 324 -1.82 7.56 16.49
N ILE A 325 -1.28 8.69 16.03
CA ILE A 325 -2.04 9.94 15.84
C ILE A 325 -3.18 9.71 14.85
N GLY A 326 -2.90 9.08 13.70
CA GLY A 326 -3.92 8.79 12.70
C GLY A 326 -5.06 7.98 13.27
N PHE A 327 -4.81 6.85 13.92
CA PHE A 327 -5.84 6.04 14.56
C PHE A 327 -6.60 6.78 15.66
N SER A 328 -5.92 7.59 16.48
CA SER A 328 -6.57 8.36 17.56
C SER A 328 -7.54 9.40 17.01
N VAL A 329 -7.14 10.13 15.96
CA VAL A 329 -8.02 11.12 15.33
C VAL A 329 -9.17 10.43 14.58
N MET A 330 -8.93 9.30 13.90
CA MET A 330 -10.00 8.47 13.33
C MET A 330 -11.00 8.06 14.39
N THR A 331 -10.53 7.57 15.55
CA THR A 331 -11.39 7.21 16.67
C THR A 331 -12.28 8.38 17.07
N PHE A 332 -11.70 9.56 17.29
CA PHE A 332 -12.44 10.76 17.66
C PHE A 332 -13.52 11.11 16.63
N ILE A 333 -13.14 11.14 15.33
CA ILE A 333 -14.07 11.46 14.23
C ILE A 333 -15.23 10.46 14.20
N TYR A 334 -14.92 9.15 14.25
CA TYR A 334 -15.95 8.11 14.19
C TYR A 334 -16.86 8.08 15.42
N VAL A 335 -16.35 8.40 16.61
CA VAL A 335 -17.19 8.58 17.80
C VAL A 335 -18.14 9.76 17.62
N VAL A 336 -17.66 10.91 17.16
CA VAL A 336 -18.49 12.09 16.88
C VAL A 336 -19.58 11.77 15.85
N LEU A 337 -19.21 11.09 14.76
CA LEU A 337 -20.16 10.66 13.73
C LEU A 337 -21.20 9.67 14.31
N ALA A 338 -20.77 8.65 15.05
CA ALA A 338 -21.68 7.69 15.67
C ALA A 338 -22.70 8.38 16.59
N LEU A 339 -22.22 9.25 17.48
CA LEU A 339 -23.07 9.98 18.44
C LEU A 339 -24.03 10.96 17.74
N SER A 340 -23.63 11.53 16.59
CA SER A 340 -24.50 12.42 15.81
C SER A 340 -25.73 11.72 15.22
N TYR A 341 -25.68 10.40 15.03
CA TYR A 341 -26.83 9.60 14.57
C TYR A 341 -27.73 9.10 15.72
N THR A 342 -27.25 9.14 16.95
CA THR A 342 -28.08 8.80 18.16
C THR A 342 -28.80 10.00 18.75
N GLY A 343 -28.51 11.21 18.27
CA GLY A 343 -29.03 12.46 18.84
C GLY A 343 -28.35 12.91 20.14
N PHE A 344 -27.35 12.15 20.62
CA PHE A 344 -26.68 12.45 21.91
C PHE A 344 -25.83 13.74 21.85
N VAL A 345 -25.24 14.08 20.73
CA VAL A 345 -24.43 15.31 20.51
C VAL A 345 -25.27 16.45 19.90
N GLY A 346 -26.58 16.29 19.82
CA GLY A 346 -27.46 17.17 19.06
C GLY A 346 -27.41 16.82 17.55
N ASN A 347 -28.22 17.54 16.75
CA ASN A 347 -28.27 17.27 15.30
C ASN A 347 -27.11 17.98 14.62
N LEU A 348 -25.98 17.28 14.46
CA LEU A 348 -24.90 17.76 13.58
C LEU A 348 -25.43 17.81 12.14
N GLY A 349 -25.40 18.99 11.51
CA GLY A 349 -25.89 19.15 10.14
C GLY A 349 -25.20 18.20 9.16
N ASP A 350 -25.94 17.73 8.15
CA ASP A 350 -25.46 16.67 7.24
C ASP A 350 -24.19 17.04 6.48
N VAL A 351 -23.99 18.33 6.13
CA VAL A 351 -22.76 18.82 5.53
C VAL A 351 -21.56 18.64 6.46
N TYR A 352 -21.72 18.88 7.76
CA TYR A 352 -20.64 18.67 8.74
C TYR A 352 -20.30 17.20 8.92
N LYS A 353 -21.31 16.31 8.95
CA LYS A 353 -21.09 14.85 8.94
C LYS A 353 -20.30 14.43 7.72
N TYR A 354 -20.65 14.94 6.55
CA TYR A 354 -19.97 14.65 5.29
C TYR A 354 -18.51 15.12 5.29
N LEU A 355 -18.25 16.34 5.76
CA LEU A 355 -16.88 16.87 5.87
C LEU A 355 -16.05 16.10 6.90
N LEU A 356 -16.62 15.74 8.06
CA LEU A 356 -15.94 14.89 9.04
C LEU A 356 -15.64 13.51 8.48
N PHE A 357 -16.56 12.92 7.73
CA PHE A 357 -16.32 11.66 7.03
C PHE A 357 -15.16 11.78 6.04
N GLY A 358 -15.11 12.86 5.23
CA GLY A 358 -13.97 13.16 4.37
C GLY A 358 -12.67 13.35 5.13
N LEU A 359 -12.70 14.06 6.26
CA LEU A 359 -11.53 14.31 7.10
C LEU A 359 -10.97 13.01 7.70
N SER A 360 -11.81 11.99 7.97
CA SER A 360 -11.33 10.69 8.41
C SER A 360 -10.35 10.08 7.42
N PHE A 361 -10.58 10.20 6.11
CA PHE A 361 -9.64 9.73 5.08
C PHE A 361 -8.32 10.49 5.09
N THR A 362 -8.31 11.80 5.43
CA THR A 362 -7.06 12.54 5.59
C THR A 362 -6.19 11.92 6.68
N PHE A 363 -6.78 11.59 7.83
CA PHE A 363 -6.02 11.02 8.95
C PHE A 363 -5.71 9.53 8.77
N ILE A 364 -6.55 8.77 8.07
CA ILE A 364 -6.20 7.42 7.61
C ILE A 364 -4.91 7.47 6.79
N ASN A 365 -4.85 8.36 5.79
CA ASN A 365 -3.73 8.45 4.85
C ASN A 365 -2.48 9.10 5.46
N LEU A 366 -2.65 10.10 6.33
CA LEU A 366 -1.55 10.73 7.07
C LEU A 366 -0.89 9.75 8.04
N GLY A 367 -1.67 8.91 8.67
CA GLY A 367 -1.24 7.98 9.70
C GLY A 367 -1.17 6.55 9.21
N PRO A 368 -2.14 5.69 9.62
CA PRO A 368 -2.01 4.25 9.49
C PRO A 368 -1.87 3.74 8.05
N ASN A 369 -2.56 4.31 7.05
CA ASN A 369 -2.46 3.81 5.68
C ASN A 369 -1.03 3.93 5.12
N THR A 370 -0.37 5.07 5.32
CA THR A 370 1.02 5.27 4.87
C THR A 370 2.02 4.50 5.73
N THR A 371 1.85 4.48 7.05
CA THR A 371 2.85 3.89 7.95
C THR A 371 2.80 2.37 8.01
N THR A 372 1.64 1.73 7.88
CA THR A 372 1.53 0.26 7.77
C THR A 372 2.19 -0.28 6.50
N PHE A 373 2.32 0.53 5.46
CA PHE A 373 3.10 0.20 4.27
C PHE A 373 4.61 0.37 4.47
N ILE A 374 5.04 1.44 5.18
CA ILE A 374 6.46 1.75 5.37
C ILE A 374 7.12 0.79 6.35
N ILE A 375 6.50 0.57 7.51
CA ILE A 375 7.12 -0.17 8.63
C ILE A 375 7.59 -1.57 8.22
N PRO A 376 6.78 -2.44 7.58
CA PRO A 376 7.23 -3.78 7.21
C PRO A 376 8.31 -3.78 6.12
N ALA A 377 8.47 -2.71 5.35
CA ALA A 377 9.58 -2.56 4.41
C ALA A 377 10.92 -2.25 5.11
N GLU A 378 10.90 -1.86 6.39
CA GLU A 378 12.08 -1.45 7.16
C GLU A 378 12.52 -2.47 8.21
N VAL A 379 11.59 -3.22 8.81
CA VAL A 379 11.83 -3.96 10.05
C VAL A 379 12.14 -5.45 9.88
N TYR A 380 12.12 -5.94 8.65
CA TYR A 380 12.45 -7.34 8.36
C TYR A 380 13.81 -7.48 7.67
N PRO A 381 14.55 -8.57 7.97
CA PRO A 381 15.86 -8.80 7.38
C PRO A 381 15.78 -9.04 5.88
N VAL A 382 16.86 -8.74 5.16
CA VAL A 382 16.90 -8.73 3.68
C VAL A 382 16.40 -10.04 3.04
N ARG A 383 16.64 -11.19 3.67
CA ARG A 383 16.20 -12.52 3.17
C ARG A 383 14.70 -12.80 3.36
N TYR A 384 14.03 -12.02 4.20
CA TYR A 384 12.61 -12.16 4.54
C TYR A 384 11.85 -10.81 4.48
N ARG A 385 12.46 -9.76 3.94
CA ARG A 385 11.85 -8.42 3.90
C ARG A 385 10.59 -8.39 3.08
N SER A 386 10.65 -8.92 1.86
CA SER A 386 9.47 -8.99 1.00
C SER A 386 8.45 -10.01 1.52
N THR A 387 8.90 -11.12 2.13
CA THR A 387 8.02 -12.11 2.79
C THR A 387 7.28 -11.48 3.97
N GLY A 388 8.00 -10.81 4.88
CA GLY A 388 7.41 -10.15 6.05
C GLY A 388 6.45 -9.03 5.67
N HIS A 389 6.82 -8.24 4.65
CA HIS A 389 5.93 -7.23 4.07
C HIS A 389 4.67 -7.87 3.46
N GLY A 390 4.84 -8.94 2.67
CA GLY A 390 3.75 -9.66 2.03
C GLY A 390 2.76 -10.24 3.05
N ILE A 391 3.24 -10.82 4.15
CA ILE A 391 2.39 -11.33 5.24
C ILE A 391 1.61 -10.19 5.90
N SER A 392 2.29 -9.06 6.19
CA SER A 392 1.66 -7.90 6.83
C SER A 392 0.58 -7.28 5.92
N ALA A 393 0.88 -7.13 4.63
CA ALA A 393 -0.04 -6.60 3.65
C ALA A 393 -1.22 -7.57 3.37
N ALA A 394 -0.98 -8.89 3.36
CA ALA A 394 -2.02 -9.89 3.22
C ALA A 394 -3.03 -9.82 4.37
N ALA A 395 -2.56 -9.62 5.60
CA ALA A 395 -3.45 -9.38 6.74
C ALA A 395 -4.30 -8.11 6.52
N GLY A 396 -3.72 -7.02 6.01
CA GLY A 396 -4.46 -5.83 5.60
C GLY A 396 -5.57 -6.17 4.62
N LYS A 397 -5.25 -6.88 3.54
CA LYS A 397 -6.25 -7.23 2.51
C LYS A 397 -7.31 -8.21 3.00
N VAL A 398 -7.06 -9.02 4.03
CA VAL A 398 -8.13 -9.75 4.73
C VAL A 398 -9.14 -8.77 5.33
N GLY A 399 -8.68 -7.73 6.03
CA GLY A 399 -9.54 -6.67 6.57
C GLY A 399 -10.34 -5.96 5.47
N ALA A 400 -9.67 -5.58 4.37
CA ALA A 400 -10.30 -4.97 3.21
C ALA A 400 -11.38 -5.85 2.58
N ALA A 401 -11.08 -7.13 2.33
CA ALA A 401 -11.99 -8.08 1.68
C ALA A 401 -13.22 -8.38 2.55
N LEU A 402 -13.00 -8.59 3.85
CA LEU A 402 -14.11 -8.82 4.80
C LEU A 402 -15.00 -7.58 4.94
N SER A 403 -14.40 -6.38 5.09
CA SER A 403 -15.18 -5.15 5.22
C SER A 403 -15.99 -4.86 3.95
N THR A 404 -15.40 -4.96 2.76
CA THR A 404 -16.13 -4.73 1.51
C THR A 404 -17.21 -5.79 1.26
N MET A 405 -17.03 -7.03 1.70
CA MET A 405 -18.03 -8.07 1.56
C MET A 405 -19.22 -7.89 2.51
N PHE A 406 -18.96 -7.52 3.77
CA PHE A 406 -19.98 -7.54 4.81
C PHE A 406 -20.52 -6.17 5.24
N LEU A 407 -19.81 -5.08 4.94
CA LEU A 407 -20.19 -3.75 5.41
C LEU A 407 -21.55 -3.28 4.88
N PRO A 408 -21.95 -3.52 3.60
CA PRO A 408 -23.28 -3.17 3.13
C PRO A 408 -24.38 -3.88 3.93
N LEU A 409 -24.17 -5.15 4.29
CA LEU A 409 -25.11 -5.92 5.11
C LEU A 409 -25.19 -5.37 6.55
N LEU A 410 -24.06 -4.99 7.13
CA LEU A 410 -24.04 -4.37 8.46
C LEU A 410 -24.72 -3.02 8.47
N GLN A 411 -24.48 -2.20 7.45
CA GLN A 411 -25.11 -0.89 7.30
C GLN A 411 -26.65 -0.98 7.20
N THR A 412 -27.17 -1.92 6.40
CA THR A 412 -28.61 -2.11 6.22
C THR A 412 -29.29 -2.63 7.49
N ARG A 413 -28.61 -3.48 8.27
CA ARG A 413 -29.17 -4.07 9.49
C ARG A 413 -29.01 -3.21 10.74
N LEU A 414 -27.86 -2.53 10.88
CA LEU A 414 -27.48 -1.82 12.11
C LEU A 414 -27.58 -0.30 11.98
N GLY A 415 -27.67 0.20 10.75
CA GLY A 415 -27.67 1.63 10.45
C GLY A 415 -26.27 2.27 10.44
N VAL A 416 -26.17 3.47 9.88
CA VAL A 416 -24.90 4.19 9.66
C VAL A 416 -24.23 4.59 10.98
N GLY A 417 -25.01 4.94 12.01
CA GLY A 417 -24.46 5.30 13.33
C GLY A 417 -23.72 4.15 13.99
N SER A 418 -24.29 2.93 13.97
CA SER A 418 -23.64 1.73 14.50
C SER A 418 -22.39 1.33 13.70
N LEU A 419 -22.40 1.58 12.38
CA LEU A 419 -21.23 1.41 11.56
C LEU A 419 -20.06 2.29 12.03
N PHE A 420 -20.31 3.59 12.27
CA PHE A 420 -19.28 4.49 12.78
C PHE A 420 -18.82 4.10 14.19
N ALA A 421 -19.70 3.59 15.05
CA ALA A 421 -19.29 3.05 16.35
C ALA A 421 -18.35 1.85 16.22
N LEU A 422 -18.62 0.93 15.28
CA LEU A 422 -17.73 -0.19 14.97
C LEU A 422 -16.37 0.30 14.45
N LEU A 423 -16.35 1.28 13.55
CA LEU A 423 -15.10 1.86 13.01
C LEU A 423 -14.30 2.59 14.10
N ALA A 424 -14.95 3.20 15.07
CA ALA A 424 -14.28 3.77 16.24
C ALA A 424 -13.58 2.68 17.07
N LEU A 425 -14.25 1.55 17.35
CA LEU A 425 -13.65 0.42 18.07
C LEU A 425 -12.48 -0.18 17.30
N VAL A 426 -12.59 -0.35 15.99
CA VAL A 426 -11.51 -0.80 15.11
C VAL A 426 -10.31 0.15 15.20
N SER A 427 -10.56 1.46 15.20
CA SER A 427 -9.50 2.48 15.29
C SER A 427 -8.82 2.50 16.67
N ILE A 428 -9.57 2.31 17.75
CA ILE A 428 -9.02 2.13 19.12
C ILE A 428 -8.10 0.91 19.15
N GLY A 429 -8.56 -0.23 18.62
CA GLY A 429 -7.74 -1.44 18.52
C GLY A 429 -6.45 -1.20 17.75
N GLY A 430 -6.53 -0.50 16.61
CA GLY A 430 -5.36 -0.11 15.81
C GLY A 430 -4.36 0.74 16.58
N ALA A 431 -4.83 1.74 17.32
CA ALA A 431 -3.98 2.58 18.17
C ALA A 431 -3.29 1.77 19.28
N LEU A 432 -4.04 0.93 20.00
CA LEU A 432 -3.51 0.10 21.08
C LEU A 432 -2.44 -0.88 20.61
N ILE A 433 -2.73 -1.63 19.53
CA ILE A 433 -1.75 -2.57 18.95
C ILE A 433 -0.53 -1.82 18.44
N THR A 434 -0.70 -0.66 17.82
CA THR A 434 0.42 0.18 17.38
C THR A 434 1.32 0.55 18.56
N VAL A 435 0.76 1.05 19.65
CA VAL A 435 1.54 1.48 20.82
C VAL A 435 2.32 0.31 21.43
N VAL A 436 1.74 -0.87 21.49
CA VAL A 436 2.36 -2.04 22.18
C VAL A 436 3.34 -2.76 21.26
N PHE A 437 2.96 -3.09 20.03
CA PHE A 437 3.64 -4.08 19.19
C PHE A 437 4.44 -3.48 18.03
N THR A 438 4.08 -2.28 17.55
CA THR A 438 4.74 -1.72 16.37
C THR A 438 6.12 -1.17 16.71
N PRO A 439 7.19 -1.63 16.04
CA PRO A 439 8.52 -1.08 16.23
C PRO A 439 8.66 0.30 15.57
N GLU A 440 9.57 1.13 16.09
CA GLU A 440 9.96 2.38 15.46
C GLU A 440 11.30 2.21 14.74
N ALA A 441 11.36 2.61 13.47
CA ALA A 441 12.56 2.50 12.64
C ALA A 441 13.17 3.87 12.26
N LYS A 442 12.65 4.96 12.82
CA LYS A 442 13.15 6.32 12.56
C LYS A 442 14.62 6.45 12.91
N GLY A 443 15.42 6.89 11.93
CA GLY A 443 16.85 7.17 12.13
C GLY A 443 17.75 5.92 12.20
N LEU A 444 17.19 4.73 12.19
CA LEU A 444 17.94 3.47 12.15
C LEU A 444 18.26 3.09 10.70
N THR A 445 19.41 2.50 10.45
CA THR A 445 19.69 1.81 9.18
C THR A 445 18.74 0.63 9.00
N LEU A 446 18.61 0.10 7.78
CA LEU A 446 17.76 -1.08 7.55
C LEU A 446 18.28 -2.29 8.32
N GLU A 447 19.58 -2.41 8.44
CA GLU A 447 20.28 -3.49 9.14
C GLU A 447 20.00 -3.42 10.66
N GLU A 448 20.00 -2.23 11.25
CA GLU A 448 19.66 -2.00 12.67
C GLU A 448 18.17 -2.21 12.92
N ALA A 449 17.30 -1.63 12.09
CA ALA A 449 15.84 -1.75 12.24
C ALA A 449 15.35 -3.20 12.13
N SER A 450 15.99 -3.99 11.25
CA SER A 450 15.67 -5.41 11.04
C SER A 450 16.45 -6.37 11.95
N ARG A 451 17.35 -5.85 12.79
CA ARG A 451 18.27 -6.67 13.61
C ARG A 451 19.05 -7.67 12.75
N GLU A 452 19.48 -7.21 11.54
CA GLU A 452 20.18 -8.04 10.56
C GLU A 452 21.50 -8.56 11.12
N ARG A 453 21.73 -9.86 11.06
CA ARG A 453 23.01 -10.46 11.42
C ARG A 453 23.83 -10.64 10.15
N LEU A 454 25.01 -9.97 10.12
CA LEU A 454 25.91 -9.99 8.98
C LEU A 454 27.18 -10.75 9.30
N VAL A 455 27.60 -11.61 8.38
CA VAL A 455 28.92 -12.24 8.36
C VAL A 455 29.76 -11.45 7.38
N VAL A 456 30.73 -10.68 7.90
CA VAL A 456 31.68 -9.90 7.10
C VAL A 456 33.03 -10.60 7.17
N LYS A 457 33.58 -11.01 6.02
CA LYS A 457 34.96 -11.48 5.94
C LYS A 457 35.89 -10.27 5.97
N SER A 458 36.83 -10.26 6.90
CA SER A 458 37.93 -9.28 6.92
C SER A 458 38.70 -9.37 5.60
N PRO A 459 39.14 -8.24 5.02
CA PRO A 459 40.10 -8.28 3.92
C PRO A 459 41.31 -9.09 4.40
N GLN A 460 41.75 -10.07 3.60
CA GLN A 460 43.04 -10.70 3.88
C GLN A 460 44.10 -9.60 3.86
N PRO A 461 45.02 -9.55 4.83
CA PRO A 461 46.16 -8.67 4.76
C PRO A 461 46.90 -8.97 3.45
N LEU A 462 47.21 -7.92 2.65
CA LEU A 462 48.05 -8.07 1.46
C LEU A 462 49.28 -8.85 1.88
N PRO A 463 49.70 -9.86 1.07
CA PRO A 463 50.97 -10.52 1.34
C PRO A 463 52.05 -9.46 1.40
N VAL A 464 52.77 -9.38 2.52
CA VAL A 464 53.95 -8.54 2.65
C VAL A 464 54.91 -9.06 1.63
N MET A 465 55.14 -8.31 0.54
CA MET A 465 56.19 -8.61 -0.39
C MET A 465 57.51 -8.48 0.37
N SER A 466 58.13 -9.61 0.68
CA SER A 466 59.45 -9.72 1.23
C SER A 466 60.49 -9.46 0.17
#